data_b9880656033957f2f593edfe73411bc2
#
_entry.id   b9880656033957f2f593edfe73411bc2
#
_cell.length_a   1.000
_cell.length_b   1.000
_cell.length_c   1.000
_cell.angle_alpha   90.00
_cell.angle_beta   90.00
_cell.angle_gamma   90.00
#
_symmetry.space_group_name_H-M   'P 1'
#
loop_
_entity.id
_entity.type
_entity.pdbx_description
1 polymer ?
#
loop_
_entity_poly.entity_id
_entity_poly.type
_entity_poly.pdbx_seq_one_letter_code
_entity_poly.pdbx_strand_id
1 'polypeptide(L)'
;VAFVIGEPIRETLPEIAALRPKIRALMPSVEVPDLGVTDMKKLKAQDLVACNVSARQFILGQSVDPAAVDVSAVQVKLYHNGAPINTGNGADALGDQWNAALWLVNSMIDQGYTLEPGQVLMTGALGAMLPGKPGRYTADFGDFGRIEFEVR
;
A
#
# COMPACT_ATOMS: atom_id res chain seq x y z
N VAL A 1 -1.54 -1.73 2.92
CA VAL A 1 -0.65 -2.82 3.36
C VAL A 1 0.35 -3.12 2.26
N ALA A 2 1.59 -3.44 2.64
CA ALA A 2 2.63 -3.85 1.71
C ALA A 2 2.94 -5.34 1.85
N PHE A 3 3.08 -6.02 0.72
CA PHE A 3 3.46 -7.42 0.59
C PHE A 3 4.86 -7.49 -0.03
N VAL A 4 5.80 -8.16 0.61
CA VAL A 4 7.17 -8.30 0.13
C VAL A 4 7.33 -9.66 -0.54
N ILE A 5 7.68 -9.65 -1.82
CA ILE A 5 7.92 -10.86 -2.59
C ILE A 5 9.14 -11.59 -2.03
N GLY A 6 9.00 -12.88 -1.77
CA GLY A 6 10.06 -13.77 -1.28
C GLY A 6 10.59 -14.71 -2.34
N GLU A 7 9.74 -15.12 -3.27
CA GLU A 7 10.09 -16.00 -4.39
C GLU A 7 9.65 -15.40 -5.72
N PRO A 8 10.35 -15.68 -6.83
CA PRO A 8 9.97 -15.18 -8.14
C PRO A 8 8.56 -15.63 -8.55
N ILE A 9 7.77 -14.73 -9.16
CA ILE A 9 6.47 -15.04 -9.76
C ILE A 9 6.53 -14.66 -11.24
N ARG A 10 6.36 -15.67 -12.13
CA ARG A 10 6.51 -15.52 -13.58
C ARG A 10 5.26 -15.90 -14.36
N GLU A 11 4.27 -16.42 -13.67
CA GLU A 11 2.98 -16.83 -14.22
C GLU A 11 1.86 -16.46 -13.26
N THR A 12 0.64 -16.36 -13.75
CA THR A 12 -0.53 -16.07 -12.92
C THR A 12 -0.78 -17.18 -11.91
N LEU A 13 -1.26 -16.79 -10.74
CA LEU A 13 -1.53 -17.70 -9.64
C LEU A 13 -3.04 -17.97 -9.54
N PRO A 14 -3.47 -19.22 -9.39
CA PRO A 14 -4.90 -19.56 -9.42
C PRO A 14 -5.66 -19.10 -8.16
N GLU A 15 -4.98 -19.01 -7.01
CA GLU A 15 -5.61 -18.76 -5.73
C GLU A 15 -4.64 -18.21 -4.69
N ILE A 16 -5.17 -17.69 -3.59
CA ILE A 16 -4.38 -17.14 -2.47
C ILE A 16 -3.42 -18.18 -1.87
N ALA A 17 -3.81 -19.46 -1.82
CA ALA A 17 -2.95 -20.52 -1.29
C ALA A 17 -1.63 -20.65 -2.07
N ALA A 18 -1.66 -20.37 -3.38
CA ALA A 18 -0.46 -20.35 -4.22
C ALA A 18 0.38 -19.06 -4.03
N LEU A 19 -0.24 -17.96 -3.62
CA LEU A 19 0.45 -16.68 -3.36
C LEU A 19 1.16 -16.68 -2.00
N ARG A 20 0.52 -17.22 -0.94
CA ARG A 20 1.04 -17.15 0.44
C ARG A 20 2.50 -17.56 0.58
N PRO A 21 2.98 -18.71 0.05
CA PRO A 21 4.37 -19.12 0.19
C PRO A 21 5.36 -18.19 -0.55
N LYS A 22 4.89 -17.40 -1.50
CA LYS A 22 5.71 -16.46 -2.28
C LYS A 22 5.88 -15.11 -1.60
N ILE A 23 5.16 -14.86 -0.50
CA ILE A 23 5.25 -13.63 0.28
C ILE A 23 6.16 -13.87 1.49
N ARG A 24 7.27 -13.13 1.53
CA ARG A 24 8.26 -13.22 2.62
C ARG A 24 7.83 -12.48 3.87
N ALA A 25 7.15 -11.34 3.70
CA ALA A 25 6.79 -10.47 4.80
C ALA A 25 5.60 -9.58 4.44
N LEU A 26 4.88 -9.15 5.46
CA LEU A 26 3.89 -8.09 5.40
C LEU A 26 4.41 -6.86 6.17
N MET A 27 4.06 -5.66 5.72
CA MET A 27 4.49 -4.43 6.37
C MET A 27 3.34 -3.41 6.38
N PRO A 28 3.15 -2.66 7.46
CA PRO A 28 2.37 -1.42 7.39
C PRO A 28 3.00 -0.52 6.33
N SER A 29 2.19 0.21 5.58
CA SER A 29 2.70 1.12 4.57
C SER A 29 1.86 2.39 4.47
N VAL A 30 2.52 3.49 4.17
CA VAL A 30 1.90 4.78 3.84
C VAL A 30 2.44 5.21 2.49
N GLU A 31 1.54 5.49 1.56
CA GLU A 31 1.89 6.14 0.30
C GLU A 31 1.80 7.66 0.48
N VAL A 32 2.80 8.36 -0.04
CA VAL A 32 2.87 9.83 -0.05
C VAL A 32 2.92 10.27 -1.52
N PRO A 33 1.76 10.30 -2.18
CA PRO A 33 1.68 10.69 -3.58
C PRO A 33 1.96 12.18 -3.74
N ASP A 34 2.62 12.56 -4.86
CA ASP A 34 2.86 13.95 -5.23
C ASP A 34 2.77 14.11 -6.75
N LEU A 35 1.82 14.88 -7.19
CA LEU A 35 1.63 15.19 -8.62
C LEU A 35 2.63 16.21 -9.16
N GLY A 36 3.36 16.91 -8.28
CA GLY A 36 4.26 17.99 -8.69
C GLY A 36 3.53 19.20 -9.31
N VAL A 37 2.21 19.28 -9.15
CA VAL A 37 1.34 20.33 -9.73
C VAL A 37 0.67 21.12 -8.62
N THR A 38 0.86 22.43 -8.62
CA THR A 38 0.28 23.33 -7.61
C THR A 38 -1.17 23.72 -7.89
N ASP A 39 -1.59 23.70 -9.15
CA ASP A 39 -2.95 24.05 -9.57
C ASP A 39 -3.68 22.81 -10.13
N MET A 40 -4.42 22.14 -9.26
CA MET A 40 -5.18 20.92 -9.62
C MET A 40 -6.21 21.15 -10.73
N LYS A 41 -6.67 22.40 -10.97
CA LYS A 41 -7.63 22.71 -12.05
C LYS A 41 -7.01 22.65 -13.44
N LYS A 42 -5.68 22.72 -13.52
CA LYS A 42 -4.92 22.60 -14.78
C LYS A 42 -4.46 21.19 -15.07
N LEU A 43 -4.62 20.27 -14.12
CA LEU A 43 -4.21 18.87 -14.28
C LEU A 43 -5.00 18.20 -15.40
N LYS A 44 -4.28 17.57 -16.31
CA LYS A 44 -4.82 16.80 -17.43
C LYS A 44 -4.45 15.32 -17.32
N ALA A 45 -5.17 14.46 -18.02
CA ALA A 45 -4.91 13.01 -17.97
C ALA A 45 -3.46 12.65 -18.36
N GLN A 46 -2.87 13.36 -19.35
CA GLN A 46 -1.48 13.14 -19.73
C GLN A 46 -0.48 13.50 -18.63
N ASP A 47 -0.79 14.48 -17.79
CA ASP A 47 0.08 14.87 -16.68
C ASP A 47 0.10 13.75 -15.61
N LEU A 48 -1.05 13.09 -15.37
CA LEU A 48 -1.12 11.92 -14.50
C LEU A 48 -0.24 10.77 -15.00
N VAL A 49 -0.26 10.51 -16.31
CA VAL A 49 0.60 9.48 -16.90
C VAL A 49 2.06 9.88 -16.80
N ALA A 50 2.40 11.14 -17.09
CA ALA A 50 3.77 11.64 -17.08
C ALA A 50 4.40 11.63 -15.67
N CYS A 51 3.60 11.83 -14.60
CA CYS A 51 4.06 11.75 -13.21
C CYS A 51 3.86 10.36 -12.58
N ASN A 52 3.73 9.32 -13.40
CA ASN A 52 3.52 7.94 -12.93
C ASN A 52 2.36 7.82 -11.93
N VAL A 53 1.22 8.44 -12.27
CA VAL A 53 0.00 8.45 -11.42
C VAL A 53 0.28 8.95 -9.99
N SER A 54 1.13 9.98 -9.85
CA SER A 54 1.57 10.57 -8.58
C SER A 54 2.43 9.67 -7.68
N ALA A 55 2.88 8.51 -8.14
CA ALA A 55 3.75 7.61 -7.37
C ALA A 55 5.10 8.29 -7.10
N ARG A 56 5.25 8.89 -5.92
CA ARG A 56 6.44 9.66 -5.53
C ARG A 56 7.25 8.96 -4.45
N GLN A 57 6.60 8.65 -3.33
CA GLN A 57 7.23 8.07 -2.15
C GLN A 57 6.26 7.14 -1.45
N PHE A 58 6.83 6.18 -0.74
CA PHE A 58 6.12 5.36 0.23
C PHE A 58 7.00 5.12 1.44
N ILE A 59 6.38 4.86 2.58
CA ILE A 59 7.04 4.58 3.86
C ILE A 59 6.60 3.19 4.29
N LEU A 60 7.57 2.34 4.65
CA LEU A 60 7.30 1.00 5.18
C LEU A 60 7.58 0.99 6.67
N GLY A 61 6.69 0.34 7.42
CA GLY A 61 6.90 0.02 8.82
C GLY A 61 7.76 -1.24 9.01
N GLN A 62 7.69 -1.81 10.19
CA GLN A 62 8.42 -3.04 10.50
C GLN A 62 7.83 -4.25 9.75
N SER A 63 8.71 -5.16 9.38
CA SER A 63 8.36 -6.43 8.75
C SER A 63 7.71 -7.38 9.75
N VAL A 64 6.60 -7.99 9.34
CA VAL A 64 5.83 -8.97 10.13
C VAL A 64 5.71 -10.26 9.32
N ASP A 65 5.80 -11.39 10.00
CA ASP A 65 5.55 -12.71 9.40
C ASP A 65 4.09 -12.77 8.88
N PRO A 66 3.86 -13.17 7.63
CA PRO A 66 2.51 -13.32 7.08
C PRO A 66 1.59 -14.24 7.88
N ALA A 67 2.13 -15.19 8.64
CA ALA A 67 1.35 -16.08 9.50
C ALA A 67 0.98 -15.47 10.86
N ALA A 68 1.64 -14.38 11.25
CA ALA A 68 1.46 -13.76 12.57
C ALA A 68 0.34 -12.71 12.61
N VAL A 69 -0.24 -12.32 11.46
CA VAL A 69 -1.23 -11.25 11.39
C VAL A 69 -2.34 -11.54 10.39
N ASP A 70 -3.57 -11.27 10.77
CA ASP A 70 -4.70 -11.18 9.84
C ASP A 70 -4.81 -9.73 9.30
N VAL A 71 -4.16 -9.48 8.17
CA VAL A 71 -4.12 -8.13 7.57
C VAL A 71 -5.46 -7.64 7.06
N SER A 72 -6.43 -8.51 6.85
CA SER A 72 -7.78 -8.11 6.44
C SER A 72 -8.61 -7.60 7.61
N ALA A 73 -8.28 -8.03 8.84
CA ALA A 73 -8.90 -7.53 10.07
C ALA A 73 -8.21 -6.27 10.63
N VAL A 74 -7.07 -5.85 10.07
CA VAL A 74 -6.35 -4.67 10.53
C VAL A 74 -7.20 -3.41 10.40
N GLN A 75 -7.22 -2.59 11.45
CA GLN A 75 -7.74 -1.23 11.42
C GLN A 75 -6.59 -0.24 11.45
N VAL A 76 -6.67 0.78 10.61
CA VAL A 76 -5.71 1.88 10.61
C VAL A 76 -6.35 3.18 11.06
N LYS A 77 -5.64 3.93 11.90
CA LYS A 77 -6.00 5.30 12.29
C LYS A 77 -4.87 6.22 11.90
N LEU A 78 -5.18 7.26 11.13
CA LEU A 78 -4.22 8.29 10.76
C LEU A 78 -4.44 9.53 11.62
N TYR A 79 -3.35 10.00 12.21
CA TYR A 79 -3.32 11.22 13.01
C TYR A 79 -2.46 12.29 12.35
N HIS A 80 -2.85 13.54 12.50
CA HIS A 80 -2.06 14.72 12.14
C HIS A 80 -1.93 15.63 13.35
N ASN A 81 -0.70 15.90 13.80
CA ASN A 81 -0.40 16.66 15.02
C ASN A 81 -1.16 16.14 16.25
N GLY A 82 -1.32 14.82 16.36
CA GLY A 82 -2.02 14.14 17.45
C GLY A 82 -3.54 14.07 17.31
N ALA A 83 -4.15 14.77 16.36
CA ALA A 83 -5.59 14.70 16.10
C ALA A 83 -5.91 13.60 15.07
N PRO A 84 -6.93 12.75 15.29
CA PRO A 84 -7.34 11.75 14.31
C PRO A 84 -7.96 12.44 13.08
N ILE A 85 -7.52 12.05 11.87
CA ILE A 85 -7.99 12.64 10.62
C ILE A 85 -8.56 11.63 9.63
N ASN A 86 -8.24 10.33 9.79
CA ASN A 86 -8.76 9.27 8.92
C ASN A 86 -8.76 7.93 9.66
N THR A 87 -9.64 7.04 9.21
CA THR A 87 -9.67 5.64 9.63
C THR A 87 -9.92 4.77 8.40
N GLY A 88 -9.39 3.54 8.42
CA GLY A 88 -9.63 2.56 7.37
C GLY A 88 -9.54 1.15 7.91
N ASN A 89 -9.99 0.20 7.14
CA ASN A 89 -9.97 -1.22 7.46
C ASN A 89 -9.22 -2.00 6.40
N GLY A 90 -8.59 -3.10 6.76
CA GLY A 90 -7.95 -4.00 5.82
C GLY A 90 -8.89 -4.46 4.71
N ALA A 91 -10.15 -4.69 5.03
CA ALA A 91 -11.18 -5.08 4.08
C ALA A 91 -11.56 -3.99 3.04
N ASP A 92 -11.13 -2.73 3.20
CA ASP A 92 -11.41 -1.67 2.22
C ASP A 92 -10.75 -1.96 0.86
N ALA A 93 -9.67 -2.74 0.83
CA ALA A 93 -9.03 -3.18 -0.40
C ALA A 93 -9.64 -4.50 -0.92
N LEU A 94 -10.59 -4.41 -1.84
CA LEU A 94 -11.27 -5.53 -2.50
C LEU A 94 -11.87 -6.57 -1.52
N GLY A 95 -12.30 -6.12 -0.33
CA GLY A 95 -12.89 -6.97 0.70
C GLY A 95 -11.88 -7.81 1.50
N ASP A 96 -10.69 -8.03 0.97
CA ASP A 96 -9.63 -8.84 1.60
C ASP A 96 -8.26 -8.47 1.02
N GLN A 97 -7.26 -8.29 1.88
CA GLN A 97 -5.91 -7.88 1.48
C GLN A 97 -5.20 -8.92 0.60
N TRP A 98 -5.42 -10.21 0.84
CA TRP A 98 -4.83 -11.27 0.04
C TRP A 98 -5.47 -11.37 -1.34
N ASN A 99 -6.81 -11.12 -1.44
CA ASN A 99 -7.48 -10.99 -2.72
C ASN A 99 -6.93 -9.81 -3.53
N ALA A 100 -6.74 -8.67 -2.88
CA ALA A 100 -6.15 -7.49 -3.51
C ALA A 100 -4.72 -7.74 -3.99
N ALA A 101 -3.90 -8.43 -3.18
CA ALA A 101 -2.54 -8.80 -3.55
C ALA A 101 -2.51 -9.80 -4.72
N LEU A 102 -3.36 -10.83 -4.69
CA LEU A 102 -3.47 -11.82 -5.77
C LEU A 102 -3.90 -11.15 -7.09
N TRP A 103 -4.90 -10.29 -7.02
CA TRP A 103 -5.35 -9.52 -8.19
C TRP A 103 -4.22 -8.67 -8.77
N LEU A 104 -3.47 -7.96 -7.92
CA LEU A 104 -2.34 -7.13 -8.35
C LEU A 104 -1.23 -7.97 -9.00
N VAL A 105 -0.84 -9.09 -8.37
CA VAL A 105 0.15 -10.03 -8.91
C VAL A 105 -0.28 -10.49 -10.30
N ASN A 106 -1.48 -11.01 -10.44
CA ASN A 106 -1.97 -11.52 -11.72
C ASN A 106 -2.07 -10.42 -12.77
N SER A 107 -2.52 -9.23 -12.40
CA SER A 107 -2.56 -8.08 -13.31
C SER A 107 -1.18 -7.68 -13.82
N MET A 108 -0.15 -7.74 -12.98
CA MET A 108 1.24 -7.46 -13.39
C MET A 108 1.76 -8.52 -14.36
N ILE A 109 1.50 -9.79 -14.06
CA ILE A 109 1.90 -10.91 -14.93
C ILE A 109 1.21 -10.84 -16.29
N ASP A 110 -0.10 -10.57 -16.33
CA ASP A 110 -0.88 -10.43 -17.57
C ASP A 110 -0.38 -9.26 -18.44
N GLN A 111 0.23 -8.25 -17.85
CA GLN A 111 0.90 -7.16 -18.55
C GLN A 111 2.34 -7.48 -18.98
N GLY A 112 2.82 -8.70 -18.74
CA GLY A 112 4.14 -9.17 -19.13
C GLY A 112 5.26 -8.84 -18.15
N TYR A 113 4.95 -8.38 -16.95
CA TYR A 113 5.95 -8.20 -15.89
C TYR A 113 6.24 -9.52 -15.18
N THR A 114 7.42 -9.62 -14.59
CA THR A 114 7.77 -10.66 -13.62
C THR A 114 8.00 -10.00 -12.26
N LEU A 115 7.68 -10.73 -11.19
CA LEU A 115 7.91 -10.24 -9.84
C LEU A 115 9.10 -10.98 -9.24
N GLU A 116 10.07 -10.22 -8.72
CA GLU A 116 11.31 -10.75 -8.19
C GLU A 116 11.39 -10.56 -6.66
N PRO A 117 12.16 -11.41 -5.94
CA PRO A 117 12.33 -11.30 -4.50
C PRO A 117 12.80 -9.90 -4.08
N GLY A 118 12.18 -9.37 -3.03
CA GLY A 118 12.45 -8.04 -2.51
C GLY A 118 11.56 -6.93 -3.08
N GLN A 119 10.84 -7.17 -4.17
CA GLN A 119 9.85 -6.20 -4.64
C GLN A 119 8.69 -6.09 -3.65
N VAL A 120 8.10 -4.90 -3.62
CA VAL A 120 7.01 -4.54 -2.71
C VAL A 120 5.75 -4.25 -3.51
N LEU A 121 4.67 -4.93 -3.15
CA LEU A 121 3.34 -4.68 -3.68
C LEU A 121 2.50 -3.95 -2.63
N MET A 122 1.83 -2.87 -3.01
CA MET A 122 0.92 -2.14 -2.13
C MET A 122 -0.52 -2.29 -2.66
N THR A 123 -1.42 -2.74 -1.79
CA THR A 123 -2.79 -3.15 -2.14
C THR A 123 -3.76 -1.98 -2.32
N GLY A 124 -3.34 -0.77 -2.05
CA GLY A 124 -4.15 0.43 -2.17
C GLY A 124 -4.51 1.08 -0.84
N ALA A 125 -5.26 2.17 -0.92
CA ALA A 125 -5.61 2.99 0.23
C ALA A 125 -6.63 2.29 1.15
N LEU A 126 -6.44 2.45 2.46
CA LEU A 126 -7.40 2.10 3.50
C LEU A 126 -8.04 3.40 4.01
N GLY A 127 -9.35 3.51 3.87
CA GLY A 127 -10.07 4.75 4.13
C GLY A 127 -9.92 5.80 3.03
N ALA A 128 -10.03 7.08 3.38
CA ALA A 128 -10.00 8.18 2.43
C ALA A 128 -8.58 8.65 2.10
N MET A 129 -8.35 9.06 0.87
CA MET A 129 -7.15 9.81 0.48
C MET A 129 -7.32 11.28 0.89
N LEU A 130 -6.34 11.82 1.62
CA LEU A 130 -6.38 13.18 2.16
C LEU A 130 -5.25 14.03 1.58
N PRO A 131 -5.47 15.35 1.38
CA PRO A 131 -4.39 16.27 1.04
C PRO A 131 -3.36 16.33 2.16
N GLY A 132 -2.08 16.21 1.82
CA GLY A 132 -0.97 16.40 2.74
C GLY A 132 -0.90 17.86 3.24
N LYS A 133 -0.68 18.03 4.54
CA LYS A 133 -0.43 19.32 5.20
C LYS A 133 0.88 19.25 5.97
N PRO A 134 1.65 20.35 6.09
CA PRO A 134 2.83 20.35 6.95
C PRO A 134 2.49 19.92 8.38
N GLY A 135 3.34 19.09 8.97
CA GLY A 135 3.18 18.61 10.34
C GLY A 135 3.55 17.15 10.52
N ARG A 136 3.38 16.67 11.75
CA ARG A 136 3.68 15.29 12.13
C ARG A 136 2.48 14.40 11.91
N TYR A 137 2.72 13.27 11.28
CA TYR A 137 1.74 12.22 11.03
C TYR A 137 2.07 10.95 11.78
N THR A 138 1.04 10.25 12.21
CA THR A 138 1.13 8.91 12.78
C THR A 138 0.07 8.04 12.13
N ALA A 139 0.49 6.98 11.46
CA ALA A 139 -0.38 5.91 10.99
C ALA A 139 -0.26 4.73 11.95
N ASP A 140 -1.33 4.44 12.68
CA ASP A 140 -1.40 3.40 13.70
C ASP A 140 -2.26 2.25 13.15
N PHE A 141 -1.63 1.07 12.99
CA PHE A 141 -2.24 -0.15 12.48
C PHE A 141 -2.48 -1.17 13.62
N GLY A 142 -2.50 -0.72 14.88
CA GLY A 142 -2.61 -1.60 16.05
C GLY A 142 -1.40 -2.54 16.16
N ASP A 143 -1.67 -3.82 16.44
CA ASP A 143 -0.63 -4.84 16.60
C ASP A 143 0.18 -5.10 15.32
N PHE A 144 -0.34 -4.71 14.16
CA PHE A 144 0.40 -4.81 12.90
C PHE A 144 1.55 -3.79 12.80
N GLY A 145 1.50 -2.69 13.57
CA GLY A 145 2.59 -1.73 13.69
C GLY A 145 2.18 -0.28 13.53
N ARG A 146 3.19 0.60 13.54
CA ARG A 146 3.01 2.06 13.51
C ARG A 146 4.06 2.71 12.64
N ILE A 147 3.67 3.76 11.94
CA ILE A 147 4.55 4.59 11.12
C ILE A 147 4.40 6.05 11.57
N GLU A 148 5.52 6.71 11.82
CA GLU A 148 5.58 8.15 12.11
C GLU A 148 6.41 8.85 11.04
N PHE A 149 5.92 9.98 10.55
CA PHE A 149 6.62 10.80 9.56
C PHE A 149 6.22 12.26 9.67
N GLU A 150 6.97 13.12 9.00
CA GLU A 150 6.73 14.57 8.95
C GLU A 150 6.64 15.04 7.51
N VAL A 151 5.64 15.86 7.23
CA VAL A 151 5.48 16.59 5.97
C VAL A 151 5.92 18.04 6.21
N ARG A 152 6.78 18.57 5.32
CA ARG A 152 7.33 19.92 5.39
C ARG A 152 6.91 20.76 4.19
#